data_cade2744d199486784da2513da7a4aeb
#
_entry.id   cade2744d199486784da2513da7a4aeb
#
_cell.length_a   1.000
_cell.length_b   1.000
_cell.length_c   1.000
_cell.angle_alpha   90.00
_cell.angle_beta   90.00
_cell.angle_gamma   90.00
#
_symmetry.space_group_name_H-M   'P 1'
#
loop_
_entity.id
_entity.type
_entity.pdbx_description
1 polymer ?
#
loop_
_entity_poly.entity_id
_entity_poly.type
_entity_poly.pdbx_seq_one_letter_code
_entity_poly.pdbx_strand_id
1 'polypeptide(L)'
;MKFVFDLDGTLCFDGMTMSKELQEVLLTAPKYGHEIIFATARSYRDCLSILEGELKKLTVVGLNGGEVFQDECLVSQYTIPSHALRTIVSYCDTYNLPYFIDDTFNYAIQNPEQIPFLSNVDPLNKARILPVQELNKPIKAVIPLAEHEDIREDLIFNLNKLECLDLTYHDIERCLYINPKGVTKASTVLNHFGRDFVSFGNDQNDISLFKNAIYGVQVGDYPYLKDFADEVIPAINTLIAEKIKLLFEKF
;
A
#
# COMPACT_ATOMS: atom_id res chain seq x y z
N MET A 1 -22.30 -3.29 3.89
CA MET A 1 -21.46 -2.59 2.90
C MET A 1 -20.01 -2.66 3.33
N LYS A 2 -19.05 -2.61 2.37
CA LYS A 2 -17.62 -2.50 2.68
C LYS A 2 -17.14 -1.07 2.46
N PHE A 3 -16.27 -0.59 3.33
CA PHE A 3 -15.62 0.70 3.20
C PHE A 3 -14.11 0.48 3.12
N VAL A 4 -13.52 0.88 2.00
CA VAL A 4 -12.11 0.70 1.69
C VAL A 4 -11.40 2.04 1.85
N PHE A 5 -10.40 2.09 2.73
CA PHE A 5 -9.65 3.30 3.03
C PHE A 5 -8.18 3.12 2.68
N ASP A 6 -7.61 4.07 1.95
CA ASP A 6 -6.17 4.25 1.99
C ASP A 6 -5.75 4.83 3.35
N LEU A 7 -4.47 4.73 3.70
CA LEU A 7 -3.93 5.23 4.98
C LEU A 7 -3.19 6.55 4.82
N ASP A 8 -2.11 6.57 4.08
CA ASP A 8 -1.22 7.73 3.99
C ASP A 8 -1.83 8.85 3.15
N GLY A 9 -1.99 10.04 3.75
CA GLY A 9 -2.66 11.17 3.10
C GLY A 9 -4.18 11.07 3.08
N THR A 10 -4.78 9.96 3.58
CA THR A 10 -6.23 9.74 3.67
C THR A 10 -6.71 9.71 5.11
N LEU A 11 -6.14 8.86 5.96
CA LEU A 11 -6.45 8.73 7.39
C LEU A 11 -5.25 9.06 8.29
N CYS A 12 -4.05 9.04 7.75
CA CYS A 12 -2.79 9.29 8.43
C CYS A 12 -2.00 10.34 7.65
N PHE A 13 -1.78 11.53 8.23
CA PHE A 13 -1.16 12.67 7.53
C PHE A 13 0.30 12.90 7.91
N ASP A 14 0.74 12.37 9.05
CA ASP A 14 2.12 12.46 9.54
C ASP A 14 2.94 11.19 9.28
N GLY A 15 2.32 10.19 8.64
CA GLY A 15 2.93 8.89 8.40
C GLY A 15 3.07 8.01 9.66
N MET A 16 2.59 8.46 10.82
CA MET A 16 2.83 7.79 12.11
C MET A 16 1.56 7.54 12.91
N THR A 17 0.56 8.44 12.82
CA THR A 17 -0.61 8.38 13.69
C THR A 17 -1.92 8.63 12.94
N MET A 18 -2.98 7.97 13.39
CA MET A 18 -4.36 8.25 13.02
C MET A 18 -5.03 8.99 14.18
N SER A 19 -5.75 10.08 13.89
CA SER A 19 -6.45 10.83 14.93
C SER A 19 -7.47 9.96 15.68
N LYS A 20 -7.66 10.21 16.98
CA LYS A 20 -8.65 9.46 17.80
C LYS A 20 -10.06 9.54 17.22
N GLU A 21 -10.43 10.69 16.69
CA GLU A 21 -11.74 10.90 16.07
C GLU A 21 -11.98 9.95 14.88
N LEU A 22 -10.97 9.79 14.03
CA LEU A 22 -11.03 8.83 12.91
C LEU A 22 -11.07 7.38 13.41
N GLN A 23 -10.24 7.03 14.41
CA GLN A 23 -10.28 5.70 15.01
C GLN A 23 -11.66 5.37 15.58
N GLU A 24 -12.26 6.30 16.34
CA GLU A 24 -13.56 6.14 16.95
C GLU A 24 -14.68 5.94 15.92
N VAL A 25 -14.73 6.77 14.87
CA VAL A 25 -15.76 6.62 13.83
C VAL A 25 -15.65 5.30 13.08
N LEU A 26 -14.43 4.89 12.71
CA LEU A 26 -14.19 3.61 12.00
C LEU A 26 -14.68 2.41 12.83
N LEU A 27 -14.44 2.41 14.14
CA LEU A 27 -14.90 1.36 15.05
C LEU A 27 -16.42 1.32 15.23
N THR A 28 -17.16 2.33 14.75
CA THR A 28 -18.63 2.28 14.74
C THR A 28 -19.22 1.53 13.55
N ALA A 29 -18.45 1.24 12.51
CA ALA A 29 -18.92 0.60 11.27
C ALA A 29 -19.81 -0.66 11.50
N PRO A 30 -19.47 -1.57 12.45
CA PRO A 30 -20.30 -2.74 12.71
C PRO A 30 -21.71 -2.40 13.21
N LYS A 31 -21.91 -1.24 13.85
CA LYS A 31 -23.26 -0.79 14.30
C LYS A 31 -24.20 -0.52 13.12
N TYR A 32 -23.62 -0.22 11.96
CA TYR A 32 -24.35 0.02 10.71
C TYR A 32 -24.34 -1.20 9.77
N GLY A 33 -23.73 -2.31 10.19
CA GLY A 33 -23.58 -3.51 9.38
C GLY A 33 -22.49 -3.38 8.29
N HIS A 34 -21.47 -2.56 8.55
CA HIS A 34 -20.39 -2.31 7.61
C HIS A 34 -19.09 -2.96 8.05
N GLU A 35 -18.22 -3.23 7.06
CA GLU A 35 -16.87 -3.76 7.23
C GLU A 35 -15.87 -2.71 6.78
N ILE A 36 -14.78 -2.56 7.53
CA ILE A 36 -13.66 -1.68 7.21
C ILE A 36 -12.52 -2.49 6.61
N ILE A 37 -11.96 -1.99 5.50
CA ILE A 37 -10.78 -2.53 4.83
C ILE A 37 -9.80 -1.39 4.67
N PHE A 38 -8.58 -1.54 5.16
CA PHE A 38 -7.48 -0.65 4.84
C PHE A 38 -6.75 -1.18 3.59
N ALA A 39 -6.57 -0.35 2.56
CA ALA A 39 -5.87 -0.71 1.33
C ALA A 39 -4.70 0.25 1.11
N THR A 40 -3.48 -0.19 1.41
CA THR A 40 -2.31 0.68 1.55
C THR A 40 -1.08 0.18 0.79
N ALA A 41 -0.15 1.09 0.52
CA ALA A 41 1.18 0.74 0.02
C ALA A 41 2.11 0.16 1.11
N ARG A 42 1.76 0.37 2.40
CA ARG A 42 2.50 -0.18 3.54
C ARG A 42 2.30 -1.69 3.65
N SER A 43 3.28 -2.36 4.25
CA SER A 43 3.07 -3.72 4.78
C SER A 43 2.15 -3.68 6.00
N TYR A 44 1.51 -4.82 6.32
CA TYR A 44 0.77 -4.96 7.58
C TYR A 44 1.64 -4.66 8.80
N ARG A 45 2.90 -5.11 8.80
CA ARG A 45 3.90 -4.79 9.81
C ARG A 45 4.01 -3.29 10.08
N ASP A 46 4.09 -2.49 9.00
CA ASP A 46 4.27 -1.04 9.09
C ASP A 46 2.97 -0.31 9.48
N CYS A 47 1.82 -0.95 9.23
CA CYS A 47 0.52 -0.43 9.69
C CYS A 47 0.33 -0.55 11.21
N LEU A 48 1.03 -1.47 11.89
CA LEU A 48 0.84 -1.73 13.33
C LEU A 48 1.16 -0.55 14.25
N SER A 49 1.92 0.43 13.77
CA SER A 49 2.16 1.69 14.49
C SER A 49 1.00 2.67 14.39
N ILE A 50 0.17 2.55 13.34
CA ILE A 50 -0.96 3.44 13.05
C ILE A 50 -2.26 2.80 13.52
N LEU A 51 -2.42 1.49 13.30
CA LEU A 51 -3.61 0.73 13.64
C LEU A 51 -3.50 0.19 15.07
N GLU A 52 -4.01 0.93 16.04
CA GLU A 52 -3.96 0.55 17.44
C GLU A 52 -5.21 -0.22 17.91
N GLY A 53 -5.08 -0.98 18.98
CA GLY A 53 -6.21 -1.66 19.63
C GLY A 53 -6.98 -2.60 18.70
N GLU A 54 -8.28 -2.38 18.57
CA GLU A 54 -9.15 -3.21 17.71
C GLU A 54 -8.97 -2.93 16.22
N LEU A 55 -8.39 -1.77 15.82
CA LEU A 55 -8.17 -1.44 14.41
C LEU A 55 -7.18 -2.42 13.73
N LYS A 56 -6.20 -2.95 14.45
CA LYS A 56 -5.22 -3.90 13.90
C LYS A 56 -5.84 -5.26 13.53
N LYS A 57 -7.04 -5.57 14.05
CA LYS A 57 -7.80 -6.78 13.71
C LYS A 57 -8.63 -6.62 12.43
N LEU A 58 -8.87 -5.38 12.01
CA LEU A 58 -9.60 -5.11 10.78
C LEU A 58 -8.79 -5.58 9.56
N THR A 59 -9.47 -5.72 8.45
CA THR A 59 -8.83 -6.18 7.21
C THR A 59 -7.81 -5.16 6.71
N VAL A 60 -6.59 -5.62 6.44
CA VAL A 60 -5.54 -4.84 5.80
C VAL A 60 -5.13 -5.51 4.48
N VAL A 61 -5.29 -4.81 3.39
CA VAL A 61 -4.75 -5.13 2.05
C VAL A 61 -3.48 -4.30 1.90
N GLY A 62 -2.35 -4.88 2.27
CA GLY A 62 -1.05 -4.23 2.31
C GLY A 62 -0.25 -4.38 1.02
N LEU A 63 0.88 -3.66 0.94
CA LEU A 63 1.85 -3.71 -0.16
C LEU A 63 1.21 -3.51 -1.54
N ASN A 64 0.26 -2.54 -1.64
CA ASN A 64 -0.52 -2.29 -2.85
C ASN A 64 -1.32 -3.51 -3.34
N GLY A 65 -1.79 -4.37 -2.43
CA GLY A 65 -2.53 -5.58 -2.76
C GLY A 65 -1.71 -6.87 -2.63
N GLY A 66 -0.43 -6.77 -2.32
CA GLY A 66 0.48 -7.91 -2.24
C GLY A 66 0.18 -8.87 -1.08
N GLU A 67 -0.49 -8.40 -0.04
CA GLU A 67 -0.87 -9.21 1.12
C GLU A 67 -2.24 -8.83 1.66
N VAL A 68 -2.91 -9.79 2.30
CA VAL A 68 -4.17 -9.59 2.99
C VAL A 68 -4.08 -10.17 4.40
N PHE A 69 -4.31 -9.33 5.39
CA PHE A 69 -4.42 -9.71 6.80
C PHE A 69 -5.85 -9.49 7.30
N GLN A 70 -6.36 -10.42 8.13
CA GLN A 70 -7.62 -10.33 8.86
C GLN A 70 -7.41 -10.90 10.26
N ASP A 71 -7.94 -10.27 11.28
CA ASP A 71 -7.76 -10.69 12.68
C ASP A 71 -6.29 -10.96 13.03
N GLU A 72 -5.38 -10.08 12.60
CA GLU A 72 -3.93 -10.18 12.78
C GLU A 72 -3.28 -11.41 12.08
N CYS A 73 -4.04 -12.15 11.26
CA CYS A 73 -3.57 -13.34 10.56
C CYS A 73 -3.42 -13.09 9.06
N LEU A 74 -2.32 -13.59 8.48
CA LEU A 74 -2.14 -13.59 7.02
C LEU A 74 -3.15 -14.54 6.37
N VAL A 75 -4.03 -13.99 5.52
CA VAL A 75 -5.06 -14.74 4.78
C VAL A 75 -4.59 -15.08 3.37
N SER A 76 -3.91 -14.14 2.71
CA SER A 76 -3.46 -14.29 1.33
C SER A 76 -2.22 -13.44 1.06
N GLN A 77 -1.41 -13.87 0.09
CA GLN A 77 -0.27 -13.10 -0.41
C GLN A 77 0.04 -13.43 -1.86
N TYR A 78 0.58 -12.47 -2.58
CA TYR A 78 1.02 -12.57 -3.97
C TYR A 78 2.52 -12.30 -4.02
N THR A 79 3.30 -13.25 -4.56
CA THR A 79 4.76 -13.19 -4.47
C THR A 79 5.42 -12.91 -5.81
N ILE A 80 6.53 -12.20 -5.77
CA ILE A 80 7.44 -12.06 -6.92
C ILE A 80 8.02 -13.45 -7.23
N PRO A 81 7.90 -13.94 -8.48
CA PRO A 81 8.48 -15.23 -8.86
C PRO A 81 9.99 -15.28 -8.61
N SER A 82 10.50 -16.43 -8.16
CA SER A 82 11.92 -16.57 -7.78
C SER A 82 12.91 -16.25 -8.90
N HIS A 83 12.56 -16.50 -10.17
CA HIS A 83 13.42 -16.13 -11.29
C HIS A 83 13.46 -14.61 -11.49
N ALA A 84 12.33 -13.94 -11.29
CA ALA A 84 12.27 -12.47 -11.37
C ALA A 84 13.04 -11.81 -10.22
N LEU A 85 12.89 -12.32 -8.98
CA LEU A 85 13.70 -11.87 -7.85
C LEU A 85 15.21 -11.98 -8.15
N ARG A 86 15.66 -13.13 -8.67
CA ARG A 86 17.08 -13.29 -9.03
C ARG A 86 17.54 -12.26 -10.06
N THR A 87 16.71 -11.96 -11.06
CA THR A 87 17.02 -10.94 -12.06
C THR A 87 17.13 -9.55 -11.43
N ILE A 88 16.18 -9.18 -10.57
CA ILE A 88 16.18 -7.90 -9.84
C ILE A 88 17.48 -7.77 -9.02
N VAL A 89 17.78 -8.78 -8.19
CA VAL A 89 18.96 -8.78 -7.32
C VAL A 89 20.25 -8.74 -8.13
N SER A 90 20.34 -9.52 -9.22
CA SER A 90 21.51 -9.50 -10.11
C SER A 90 21.77 -8.12 -10.73
N TYR A 91 20.70 -7.38 -11.08
CA TYR A 91 20.83 -6.00 -11.52
C TYR A 91 21.35 -5.09 -10.41
N CYS A 92 20.75 -5.19 -9.22
CA CYS A 92 21.17 -4.40 -8.08
C CYS A 92 22.64 -4.66 -7.70
N ASP A 93 23.08 -5.92 -7.70
CA ASP A 93 24.46 -6.28 -7.43
C ASP A 93 25.42 -5.75 -8.52
N THR A 94 25.03 -5.85 -9.80
CA THR A 94 25.86 -5.42 -10.93
C THR A 94 26.14 -3.92 -10.91
N TYR A 95 25.14 -3.13 -10.57
CA TYR A 95 25.22 -1.67 -10.59
C TYR A 95 25.32 -1.05 -9.20
N ASN A 96 25.50 -1.88 -8.16
CA ASN A 96 25.50 -1.47 -6.73
C ASN A 96 24.28 -0.61 -6.34
N LEU A 97 23.08 -1.01 -6.82
CA LEU A 97 21.85 -0.28 -6.54
C LEU A 97 21.34 -0.55 -5.13
N PRO A 98 20.78 0.46 -4.46
CA PRO A 98 19.99 0.23 -3.25
C PRO A 98 18.73 -0.57 -3.58
N TYR A 99 18.31 -1.43 -2.67
CA TYR A 99 16.99 -2.05 -2.73
C TYR A 99 16.39 -2.26 -1.35
N PHE A 100 15.07 -2.30 -1.33
CA PHE A 100 14.25 -2.75 -0.22
C PHE A 100 13.27 -3.78 -0.75
N ILE A 101 13.23 -4.98 -0.15
CA ILE A 101 12.36 -6.08 -0.59
C ILE A 101 11.59 -6.62 0.60
N ASP A 102 10.27 -6.44 0.58
CA ASP A 102 9.35 -7.00 1.57
C ASP A 102 9.14 -8.50 1.34
N ASP A 103 9.22 -9.28 2.41
CA ASP A 103 8.79 -10.66 2.50
C ASP A 103 7.80 -10.76 3.66
N THR A 104 6.71 -11.38 3.55
CA THR A 104 5.57 -11.49 4.49
C THR A 104 5.60 -10.51 5.70
N PHE A 105 6.53 -10.69 6.63
CA PHE A 105 6.71 -9.80 7.79
C PHE A 105 8.13 -9.24 7.90
N ASN A 106 9.11 -9.94 7.33
CA ASN A 106 10.51 -9.55 7.32
C ASN A 106 10.86 -8.81 6.02
N TYR A 107 12.10 -8.37 5.87
CA TYR A 107 12.55 -7.71 4.65
C TYR A 107 14.05 -7.89 4.43
N ALA A 108 14.48 -7.69 3.18
CA ALA A 108 15.90 -7.53 2.83
C ALA A 108 16.16 -6.09 2.39
N ILE A 109 17.35 -5.60 2.66
CA ILE A 109 17.76 -4.24 2.33
C ILE A 109 19.22 -4.20 1.93
N GLN A 110 19.55 -3.38 0.93
CA GLN A 110 20.91 -3.03 0.51
C GLN A 110 21.05 -1.52 0.45
N ASN A 111 22.20 -0.98 0.88
CA ASN A 111 22.50 0.44 0.94
C ASN A 111 21.38 1.25 1.65
N PRO A 112 21.11 0.97 2.95
CA PRO A 112 19.96 1.52 3.68
C PRO A 112 19.93 3.05 3.73
N GLU A 113 21.08 3.71 3.66
CA GLU A 113 21.23 5.16 3.65
C GLU A 113 20.62 5.83 2.41
N GLN A 114 20.39 5.05 1.34
CA GLN A 114 19.78 5.52 0.09
C GLN A 114 18.29 5.19 -0.01
N ILE A 115 17.68 4.59 1.03
CA ILE A 115 16.25 4.27 1.05
C ILE A 115 15.47 5.45 1.66
N PRO A 116 14.72 6.24 0.87
CA PRO A 116 14.14 7.50 1.35
C PRO A 116 13.03 7.32 2.39
N PHE A 117 12.34 6.18 2.38
CA PHE A 117 11.21 5.89 3.27
C PHE A 117 11.59 4.99 4.46
N LEU A 118 12.88 4.70 4.68
CA LEU A 118 13.31 3.73 5.69
C LEU A 118 12.86 4.05 7.11
N SER A 119 12.71 5.33 7.43
CA SER A 119 12.22 5.78 8.75
C SER A 119 10.80 5.30 9.08
N ASN A 120 10.01 4.94 8.06
CA ASN A 120 8.64 4.47 8.20
C ASN A 120 8.54 2.94 8.17
N VAL A 121 9.67 2.25 7.94
CA VAL A 121 9.73 0.78 7.89
C VAL A 121 9.95 0.23 9.29
N ASP A 122 9.12 -0.73 9.68
CA ASP A 122 9.17 -1.46 10.96
C ASP A 122 9.37 -0.55 12.19
N PRO A 123 8.53 0.50 12.36
CA PRO A 123 8.70 1.48 13.43
C PRO A 123 8.58 0.85 14.82
N LEU A 124 8.04 -0.36 14.94
CA LEU A 124 7.94 -1.13 16.18
C LEU A 124 9.08 -2.12 16.40
N ASN A 125 10.06 -2.19 15.48
CA ASN A 125 11.21 -3.10 15.53
C ASN A 125 10.80 -4.58 15.73
N LYS A 126 9.79 -5.05 14.99
CA LYS A 126 9.27 -6.41 15.09
C LYS A 126 9.78 -7.35 14.00
N ALA A 127 10.27 -6.82 12.89
CA ALA A 127 10.81 -7.60 11.78
C ALA A 127 12.27 -7.98 11.96
N ARG A 128 12.71 -8.94 11.16
CA ARG A 128 14.12 -9.24 10.97
C ARG A 128 14.56 -8.76 9.60
N ILE A 129 15.74 -8.16 9.54
CA ILE A 129 16.43 -7.92 8.27
C ILE A 129 17.09 -9.23 7.86
N LEU A 130 16.71 -9.76 6.71
CA LEU A 130 17.20 -11.04 6.20
C LEU A 130 18.17 -10.80 5.03
N PRO A 131 19.18 -11.67 4.87
CA PRO A 131 19.87 -11.79 3.59
C PRO A 131 18.84 -12.07 2.48
N VAL A 132 19.01 -11.45 1.32
CA VAL A 132 18.03 -11.58 0.21
C VAL A 132 17.83 -13.04 -0.24
N GLN A 133 18.85 -13.88 -0.06
CA GLN A 133 18.81 -15.32 -0.38
C GLN A 133 17.92 -16.12 0.58
N GLU A 134 17.62 -15.55 1.75
CA GLU A 134 16.73 -16.17 2.77
C GLU A 134 15.27 -15.73 2.65
N LEU A 135 14.96 -14.81 1.72
CA LEU A 135 13.59 -14.44 1.44
C LEU A 135 12.84 -15.63 0.80
N ASN A 136 11.73 -16.02 1.43
CA ASN A 136 10.94 -17.16 0.98
C ASN A 136 9.76 -16.75 0.12
N LYS A 137 9.19 -15.59 0.40
CA LYS A 137 7.94 -15.12 -0.20
C LYS A 137 8.01 -13.61 -0.47
N PRO A 138 8.94 -13.14 -1.31
CA PRO A 138 9.08 -11.73 -1.62
C PRO A 138 7.82 -11.20 -2.31
N ILE A 139 7.27 -10.10 -1.79
CA ILE A 139 5.97 -9.57 -2.22
C ILE A 139 6.16 -8.31 -3.05
N LYS A 140 7.02 -7.41 -2.62
CA LYS A 140 7.26 -6.12 -3.24
C LYS A 140 8.74 -5.79 -3.18
N ALA A 141 9.29 -5.25 -4.25
CA ALA A 141 10.62 -4.69 -4.25
C ALA A 141 10.58 -3.20 -4.61
N VAL A 142 11.47 -2.42 -4.00
CA VAL A 142 11.65 -0.99 -4.30
C VAL A 142 13.13 -0.74 -4.56
N ILE A 143 13.42 -0.08 -5.68
CA ILE A 143 14.77 0.31 -6.07
C ILE A 143 14.82 1.83 -6.15
N PRO A 144 15.44 2.54 -5.19
CA PRO A 144 15.74 3.96 -5.33
C PRO A 144 16.72 4.19 -6.49
N LEU A 145 16.42 5.16 -7.34
CA LEU A 145 17.21 5.48 -8.53
C LEU A 145 17.66 6.95 -8.54
N ALA A 146 17.56 7.66 -7.43
CA ALA A 146 17.93 9.07 -7.35
C ALA A 146 19.37 9.36 -7.79
N GLU A 147 20.30 8.45 -7.50
CA GLU A 147 21.71 8.53 -7.87
C GLU A 147 22.07 7.67 -9.10
N HIS A 148 21.07 7.00 -9.72
CA HIS A 148 21.24 6.00 -10.78
C HIS A 148 20.25 6.19 -11.95
N GLU A 149 19.91 7.43 -12.25
CA GLU A 149 18.94 7.77 -13.32
C GLU A 149 19.38 7.31 -14.72
N ASP A 150 20.66 7.23 -14.94
CA ASP A 150 21.28 6.81 -16.21
C ASP A 150 20.95 5.37 -16.59
N ILE A 151 20.67 4.51 -15.61
CA ILE A 151 20.34 3.10 -15.86
C ILE A 151 18.83 2.80 -15.77
N ARG A 152 18.00 3.79 -15.39
CA ARG A 152 16.56 3.60 -15.16
C ARG A 152 15.84 2.96 -16.33
N GLU A 153 16.03 3.50 -17.54
CA GLU A 153 15.32 3.02 -18.73
C GLU A 153 15.73 1.60 -19.09
N ASP A 154 17.03 1.29 -18.99
CA ASP A 154 17.55 -0.06 -19.26
C ASP A 154 17.04 -1.08 -18.22
N LEU A 155 17.03 -0.71 -16.94
CA LEU A 155 16.48 -1.54 -15.87
C LEU A 155 15.01 -1.86 -16.11
N ILE A 156 14.17 -0.83 -16.35
CA ILE A 156 12.74 -0.99 -16.61
C ILE A 156 12.51 -1.85 -17.86
N PHE A 157 13.23 -1.60 -18.94
CA PHE A 157 13.14 -2.37 -20.18
C PHE A 157 13.45 -3.85 -19.96
N ASN A 158 14.50 -4.17 -19.22
CA ASN A 158 14.89 -5.57 -18.99
C ASN A 158 13.96 -6.28 -18.01
N LEU A 159 13.47 -5.61 -16.97
CA LEU A 159 12.51 -6.19 -16.05
C LEU A 159 11.14 -6.42 -16.71
N ASN A 160 10.70 -5.53 -17.62
CA ASN A 160 9.47 -5.72 -18.38
C ASN A 160 9.47 -6.97 -19.27
N LYS A 161 10.64 -7.43 -19.74
CA LYS A 161 10.76 -8.69 -20.51
C LYS A 161 10.36 -9.94 -19.72
N LEU A 162 10.31 -9.85 -18.39
CA LEU A 162 9.91 -10.96 -17.54
C LEU A 162 8.40 -11.23 -17.59
N GLU A 163 7.59 -10.25 -18.03
CA GLU A 163 6.12 -10.31 -18.19
C GLU A 163 5.32 -10.69 -16.92
N CYS A 164 5.99 -10.99 -15.82
CA CYS A 164 5.40 -11.41 -14.54
C CYS A 164 5.42 -10.33 -13.47
N LEU A 165 5.85 -9.12 -13.81
CA LEU A 165 5.98 -7.97 -12.92
C LEU A 165 5.15 -6.79 -13.43
N ASP A 166 4.65 -5.99 -12.50
CA ASP A 166 4.19 -4.63 -12.75
C ASP A 166 5.21 -3.64 -12.16
N LEU A 167 5.64 -2.72 -12.99
CA LEU A 167 6.66 -1.73 -12.68
C LEU A 167 6.03 -0.34 -12.65
N THR A 168 6.25 0.40 -11.57
CA THR A 168 5.80 1.79 -11.44
C THR A 168 6.95 2.66 -10.96
N TYR A 169 7.37 3.62 -11.76
CA TYR A 169 8.33 4.63 -11.34
C TYR A 169 7.60 5.82 -10.72
N HIS A 170 8.02 6.22 -9.52
CA HIS A 170 7.46 7.37 -8.81
C HIS A 170 8.44 8.54 -8.92
N ASP A 171 8.09 9.55 -9.71
CA ASP A 171 8.98 10.66 -10.06
C ASP A 171 9.44 11.50 -8.85
N ILE A 172 8.56 11.72 -7.88
CA ILE A 172 8.88 12.52 -6.67
C ILE A 172 9.87 11.78 -5.77
N GLU A 173 9.60 10.50 -5.50
CA GLU A 173 10.46 9.66 -4.66
C GLU A 173 11.69 9.14 -5.41
N ARG A 174 11.66 9.21 -6.75
CA ARG A 174 12.69 8.67 -7.64
C ARG A 174 12.98 7.19 -7.36
N CYS A 175 11.92 6.43 -7.12
CA CYS A 175 11.94 5.01 -6.80
C CYS A 175 11.20 4.18 -7.85
N LEU A 176 11.76 3.04 -8.23
CA LEU A 176 11.07 2.02 -9.02
C LEU A 176 10.40 1.01 -8.07
N TYR A 177 9.07 0.98 -8.10
CA TYR A 177 8.25 0.01 -7.38
C TYR A 177 7.97 -1.20 -8.26
N ILE A 178 8.16 -2.39 -7.73
CA ILE A 178 8.05 -3.67 -8.44
C ILE A 178 7.08 -4.56 -7.66
N ASN A 179 5.96 -4.89 -8.29
CA ASN A 179 4.94 -5.77 -7.74
C ASN A 179 4.74 -7.00 -8.67
N PRO A 180 4.18 -8.10 -8.19
CA PRO A 180 3.71 -9.18 -9.06
C PRO A 180 2.67 -8.67 -10.05
N LYS A 181 2.66 -9.25 -11.26
CA LYS A 181 1.78 -8.84 -12.37
C LYS A 181 0.30 -8.87 -12.00
N GLY A 182 -0.41 -7.78 -12.27
CA GLY A 182 -1.85 -7.65 -12.04
C GLY A 182 -2.26 -7.47 -10.58
N VAL A 183 -1.30 -7.35 -9.66
CA VAL A 183 -1.54 -7.14 -8.23
C VAL A 183 -1.61 -5.65 -7.94
N THR A 184 -2.80 -5.17 -7.56
CA THR A 184 -3.07 -3.79 -7.17
C THR A 184 -4.02 -3.78 -5.97
N LYS A 185 -4.13 -2.63 -5.27
CA LYS A 185 -5.15 -2.46 -4.22
C LYS A 185 -6.52 -2.93 -4.71
N ALA A 186 -6.94 -2.48 -5.90
CA ALA A 186 -8.24 -2.79 -6.47
C ALA A 186 -8.40 -4.27 -6.83
N SER A 187 -7.43 -4.87 -7.52
CA SER A 187 -7.53 -6.29 -7.92
C SER A 187 -7.68 -7.20 -6.70
N THR A 188 -6.95 -6.91 -5.62
CA THR A 188 -7.02 -7.70 -4.39
C THR A 188 -8.31 -7.47 -3.63
N VAL A 189 -8.78 -6.21 -3.50
CA VAL A 189 -10.08 -5.91 -2.92
C VAL A 189 -11.21 -6.59 -3.69
N LEU A 190 -11.21 -6.51 -5.01
CA LEU A 190 -12.23 -7.15 -5.86
C LEU A 190 -12.25 -8.68 -5.72
N ASN A 191 -11.07 -9.30 -5.70
CA ASN A 191 -10.94 -10.76 -5.63
C ASN A 191 -11.38 -11.33 -4.29
N HIS A 192 -11.11 -10.62 -3.18
CA HIS A 192 -11.42 -11.10 -1.83
C HIS A 192 -12.77 -10.63 -1.30
N PHE A 193 -13.21 -9.44 -1.69
CA PHE A 193 -14.33 -8.76 -1.06
C PHE A 193 -15.45 -8.36 -2.02
N GLY A 194 -15.23 -8.47 -3.35
CA GLY A 194 -16.22 -8.14 -4.36
C GLY A 194 -16.30 -6.65 -4.71
N ARG A 195 -17.37 -6.24 -5.41
CA ARG A 195 -17.50 -4.91 -6.01
C ARG A 195 -18.30 -3.90 -5.19
N ASP A 196 -19.01 -4.35 -4.16
CA ASP A 196 -19.92 -3.48 -3.40
C ASP A 196 -19.16 -2.79 -2.26
N PHE A 197 -18.40 -1.75 -2.61
CA PHE A 197 -17.64 -0.97 -1.63
C PHE A 197 -17.63 0.53 -1.93
N VAL A 198 -17.52 1.32 -0.86
CA VAL A 198 -17.20 2.75 -0.88
C VAL A 198 -15.69 2.90 -0.71
N SER A 199 -15.04 3.78 -1.46
CA SER A 199 -13.59 4.00 -1.38
C SER A 199 -13.26 5.42 -0.91
N PHE A 200 -12.24 5.51 -0.03
CA PHE A 200 -11.57 6.75 0.34
C PHE A 200 -10.09 6.66 -0.05
N GLY A 201 -9.55 7.70 -0.67
CA GLY A 201 -8.17 7.71 -1.11
C GLY A 201 -7.70 9.11 -1.49
N ASN A 202 -6.42 9.27 -1.80
CA ASN A 202 -5.83 10.58 -2.05
C ASN A 202 -4.83 10.62 -3.21
N ASP A 203 -4.40 9.48 -3.77
CA ASP A 203 -3.26 9.45 -4.69
C ASP A 203 -3.49 8.52 -5.90
N GLN A 204 -2.50 8.45 -6.77
CA GLN A 204 -2.49 7.69 -8.03
C GLN A 204 -2.82 6.21 -7.84
N ASN A 205 -2.33 5.57 -6.78
CA ASN A 205 -2.55 4.15 -6.51
C ASN A 205 -4.00 3.83 -6.12
N ASP A 206 -4.83 4.85 -5.83
CA ASP A 206 -6.25 4.72 -5.52
C ASP A 206 -7.17 4.83 -6.74
N ILE A 207 -6.67 5.32 -7.88
CA ILE A 207 -7.47 5.48 -9.11
C ILE A 207 -8.17 4.17 -9.49
N SER A 208 -7.47 3.04 -9.36
CA SER A 208 -8.04 1.74 -9.68
C SER A 208 -9.14 1.30 -8.70
N LEU A 209 -9.06 1.69 -7.42
CA LEU A 209 -10.12 1.47 -6.43
C LEU A 209 -11.35 2.30 -6.79
N PHE A 210 -11.19 3.59 -7.06
CA PHE A 210 -12.28 4.51 -7.39
C PHE A 210 -13.05 4.07 -8.65
N LYS A 211 -12.35 3.60 -9.69
CA LYS A 211 -12.98 3.05 -10.90
C LYS A 211 -13.89 1.84 -10.65
N ASN A 212 -13.73 1.17 -9.53
CA ASN A 212 -14.47 -0.05 -9.18
C ASN A 212 -15.37 0.12 -7.96
N ALA A 213 -15.27 1.25 -7.24
CA ALA A 213 -16.13 1.58 -6.11
C ALA A 213 -17.53 1.97 -6.60
N ILE A 214 -18.54 1.77 -5.74
CA ILE A 214 -19.89 2.32 -5.96
C ILE A 214 -19.97 3.79 -5.59
N TYR A 215 -19.04 4.27 -4.77
CA TYR A 215 -18.88 5.66 -4.38
C TYR A 215 -17.43 5.94 -3.95
N GLY A 216 -16.81 6.94 -4.53
CA GLY A 216 -15.43 7.34 -4.27
C GLY A 216 -15.34 8.72 -3.62
N VAL A 217 -14.67 8.81 -2.49
CA VAL A 217 -14.39 10.06 -1.77
C VAL A 217 -12.89 10.36 -1.82
N GLN A 218 -12.52 11.37 -2.59
CA GLN A 218 -11.14 11.86 -2.59
C GLN A 218 -10.90 12.74 -1.37
N VAL A 219 -9.81 12.47 -0.65
CA VAL A 219 -9.26 13.32 0.41
C VAL A 219 -8.12 14.15 -0.15
N GLY A 220 -8.18 15.48 0.02
CA GLY A 220 -7.19 16.39 -0.57
C GLY A 220 -7.50 16.75 -2.02
N ASP A 221 -6.47 17.15 -2.77
CA ASP A 221 -6.61 17.83 -4.06
C ASP A 221 -5.81 17.20 -5.21
N TYR A 222 -5.46 15.90 -5.12
CA TYR A 222 -4.72 15.23 -6.19
C TYR A 222 -5.50 15.26 -7.52
N PRO A 223 -4.98 15.96 -8.55
CA PRO A 223 -5.79 16.32 -9.72
C PRO A 223 -6.23 15.11 -10.56
N TYR A 224 -5.41 14.05 -10.63
CA TYR A 224 -5.70 12.89 -11.46
C TYR A 224 -6.69 11.90 -10.83
N LEU A 225 -6.94 11.97 -9.52
CA LEU A 225 -7.95 11.16 -8.85
C LEU A 225 -9.34 11.80 -8.96
N LYS A 226 -9.40 13.13 -9.05
CA LYS A 226 -10.64 13.91 -9.06
C LYS A 226 -11.63 13.47 -10.13
N ASP A 227 -11.15 13.07 -11.30
CA ASP A 227 -12.00 12.64 -12.42
C ASP A 227 -12.71 11.30 -12.14
N PHE A 228 -12.31 10.57 -11.10
CA PHE A 228 -12.88 9.29 -10.71
C PHE A 228 -13.60 9.36 -9.37
N ALA A 229 -13.56 10.51 -8.67
CA ALA A 229 -14.20 10.71 -7.39
C ALA A 229 -15.63 11.22 -7.55
N ASP A 230 -16.57 10.67 -6.78
CA ASP A 230 -17.93 11.22 -6.66
C ASP A 230 -17.93 12.47 -5.79
N GLU A 231 -16.97 12.57 -4.87
CA GLU A 231 -16.85 13.70 -3.97
C GLU A 231 -15.38 13.97 -3.61
N VAL A 232 -15.03 15.24 -3.44
CA VAL A 232 -13.71 15.68 -2.97
C VAL A 232 -13.89 16.45 -1.66
N ILE A 233 -13.13 16.05 -0.64
CA ILE A 233 -13.16 16.68 0.69
C ILE A 233 -11.76 17.15 1.11
N PRO A 234 -11.65 18.21 1.92
CA PRO A 234 -10.36 18.62 2.47
C PRO A 234 -9.72 17.54 3.35
N ALA A 235 -8.40 17.51 3.38
CA ALA A 235 -7.59 16.64 4.25
C ALA A 235 -7.62 17.14 5.71
N ILE A 236 -8.81 17.11 6.33
CA ILE A 236 -9.07 17.59 7.70
C ILE A 236 -9.81 16.47 8.44
N ASN A 237 -9.22 15.98 9.55
CA ASN A 237 -9.71 14.82 10.31
C ASN A 237 -11.19 14.91 10.65
N THR A 238 -11.68 16.07 11.14
CA THR A 238 -13.09 16.27 11.53
C THR A 238 -14.02 16.12 10.32
N LEU A 239 -13.67 16.71 9.17
CA LEU A 239 -14.50 16.63 7.96
C LEU A 239 -14.52 15.21 7.38
N ILE A 240 -13.40 14.49 7.48
CA ILE A 240 -13.31 13.10 7.06
C ILE A 240 -14.19 12.21 7.98
N ALA A 241 -14.07 12.38 9.30
CA ALA A 241 -14.89 11.65 10.27
C ALA A 241 -16.40 11.89 10.08
N GLU A 242 -16.80 13.15 9.88
CA GLU A 242 -18.19 13.51 9.57
C GLU A 242 -18.68 12.85 8.26
N LYS A 243 -17.83 12.85 7.22
CA LYS A 243 -18.16 12.21 5.95
C LYS A 243 -18.30 10.70 6.09
N ILE A 244 -17.39 10.03 6.80
CA ILE A 244 -17.49 8.59 7.07
C ILE A 244 -18.81 8.27 7.76
N LYS A 245 -19.17 9.01 8.82
CA LYS A 245 -20.41 8.80 9.55
C LYS A 245 -21.65 8.98 8.66
N LEU A 246 -21.66 10.05 7.85
CA LEU A 246 -22.75 10.32 6.90
C LEU A 246 -22.93 9.16 5.90
N LEU A 247 -21.82 8.58 5.41
CA LEU A 247 -21.88 7.47 4.46
C LEU A 247 -22.23 6.14 5.14
N PHE A 248 -21.88 5.94 6.40
CA PHE A 248 -22.36 4.79 7.19
C PHE A 248 -23.89 4.82 7.38
N GLU A 249 -24.48 6.02 7.50
CA GLU A 249 -25.95 6.18 7.61
C GLU A 249 -26.64 6.05 6.25
N LYS A 250 -25.95 6.35 5.15
CA LYS A 250 -26.50 6.36 3.79
C LYS A 250 -26.58 4.98 3.16
N PHE A 251 -25.56 4.14 3.38
CA PHE A 251 -25.38 2.83 2.75
C PHE A 251 -25.68 1.68 3.69
#